data_8ee0a30086ee48ae50b0fb196f691772
#
_entry.id   8ee0a30086ee48ae50b0fb196f691772
#
_cell.length_a   1.000
_cell.length_b   1.000
_cell.length_c   1.000
_cell.angle_alpha   90.00
_cell.angle_beta   90.00
_cell.angle_gamma   90.00
#
_symmetry.space_group_name_H-M   'P 1'
#
loop_
_entity.id
_entity.type
_entity.pdbx_description
1 polymer ?
#
loop_
_entity_poly.entity_id
_entity_poly.type
_entity_poly.pdbx_seq_one_letter_code
_entity_poly.pdbx_strand_id
1 'polypeptide(L)'
;MKKVGNHKSFSKIFFSLAFVLVTSLSAFSQDVAKGKELFNTNCAACHKLDGKATGPALRDVASKYDKEWLYKWIKNSGELIKSGDAQAVKVFEENNKVPMTAFPQLSNEDIDNILAYTSEPAPAAPAAVPGAPVVAGDAAADSGVSNNVILGVLSLVMMMLVVMLFLVNNMLT
;
A
#
# COMPACT_ATOMS: atom_id res chain seq x y z
N MET A 1 -9.01 -53.04 -29.17
CA MET A 1 -9.08 -51.61 -29.60
C MET A 1 -8.67 -50.76 -28.40
N LYS A 2 -7.43 -50.26 -28.34
CA LYS A 2 -6.93 -49.40 -27.27
C LYS A 2 -7.22 -47.92 -27.64
N LYS A 3 -8.09 -47.25 -26.87
CA LYS A 3 -8.40 -45.85 -27.00
C LYS A 3 -7.19 -45.07 -26.45
N VAL A 4 -6.33 -44.58 -27.32
CA VAL A 4 -5.23 -43.66 -26.95
C VAL A 4 -5.87 -42.35 -26.54
N GLY A 5 -5.97 -42.10 -25.23
CA GLY A 5 -6.51 -40.89 -24.68
C GLY A 5 -5.65 -39.69 -25.06
N ASN A 6 -6.31 -38.61 -25.47
CA ASN A 6 -5.76 -37.40 -26.04
C ASN A 6 -5.00 -36.57 -24.98
N HIS A 7 -3.85 -37.06 -24.48
CA HIS A 7 -3.00 -36.40 -23.47
C HIS A 7 -2.55 -35.00 -23.90
N LYS A 8 -2.42 -34.75 -25.20
CA LYS A 8 -1.97 -33.42 -25.72
C LYS A 8 -3.04 -32.34 -25.56
N SER A 9 -4.32 -32.70 -25.57
CA SER A 9 -5.42 -31.73 -25.37
C SER A 9 -5.59 -31.37 -23.89
N PHE A 10 -5.41 -32.34 -23.01
CA PHE A 10 -5.53 -32.13 -21.56
C PHE A 10 -4.44 -31.21 -21.01
N SER A 11 -3.20 -31.36 -21.52
CA SER A 11 -2.08 -30.51 -21.16
C SER A 11 -2.31 -29.05 -21.56
N LYS A 12 -2.85 -28.80 -22.75
CA LYS A 12 -3.14 -27.42 -23.22
C LYS A 12 -4.20 -26.73 -22.38
N ILE A 13 -5.24 -27.45 -21.97
CA ILE A 13 -6.33 -26.93 -21.11
C ILE A 13 -5.79 -26.64 -19.72
N PHE A 14 -4.94 -27.50 -19.17
CA PHE A 14 -4.34 -27.30 -17.86
C PHE A 14 -3.40 -26.09 -17.81
N PHE A 15 -2.56 -25.90 -18.84
CA PHE A 15 -1.70 -24.73 -18.97
C PHE A 15 -2.50 -23.44 -19.18
N SER A 16 -3.58 -23.47 -19.94
CA SER A 16 -4.44 -22.31 -20.14
C SER A 16 -5.15 -21.92 -18.84
N LEU A 17 -5.64 -22.90 -18.07
CA LEU A 17 -6.31 -22.65 -16.79
C LEU A 17 -5.33 -22.13 -15.72
N ALA A 18 -4.11 -22.66 -15.67
CA ALA A 18 -3.04 -22.21 -14.79
C ALA A 18 -2.60 -20.77 -15.12
N PHE A 19 -2.52 -20.43 -16.42
CA PHE A 19 -2.18 -19.07 -16.86
C PHE A 19 -3.25 -18.06 -16.48
N VAL A 20 -4.53 -18.40 -16.62
CA VAL A 20 -5.65 -17.53 -16.20
C VAL A 20 -5.67 -17.35 -14.68
N LEU A 21 -5.33 -18.37 -13.91
CA LEU A 21 -5.30 -18.30 -12.44
C LEU A 21 -4.16 -17.39 -11.94
N VAL A 22 -3.02 -17.38 -12.63
CA VAL A 22 -1.86 -16.54 -12.25
C VAL A 22 -2.09 -15.06 -12.56
N THR A 23 -2.86 -14.73 -13.61
CA THR A 23 -3.16 -13.34 -13.98
C THR A 23 -4.21 -12.69 -13.07
N SER A 24 -5.00 -13.46 -12.33
CA SER A 24 -6.01 -12.93 -11.41
C SER A 24 -5.48 -12.50 -10.04
N LEU A 25 -4.21 -12.73 -9.73
CA LEU A 25 -3.57 -12.25 -8.49
C LEU A 25 -2.96 -10.84 -8.65
N SER A 26 -3.59 -9.96 -9.42
CA SER A 26 -3.35 -8.53 -9.27
C SER A 26 -3.96 -8.10 -7.93
N ALA A 27 -3.31 -8.49 -6.84
CA ALA A 27 -3.62 -7.95 -5.53
C ALA A 27 -3.52 -6.42 -5.64
N PHE A 28 -4.53 -5.70 -5.20
CA PHE A 28 -4.48 -4.28 -4.92
C PHE A 28 -3.35 -4.05 -3.90
N SER A 29 -2.14 -3.96 -4.39
CA SER A 29 -0.99 -3.61 -3.57
C SER A 29 -1.11 -2.12 -3.30
N GLN A 30 -1.39 -1.76 -2.07
CA GLN A 30 -1.34 -0.39 -1.62
C GLN A 30 0.09 0.14 -1.84
N ASP A 31 0.20 1.27 -2.53
CA ASP A 31 1.47 1.91 -2.81
C ASP A 31 1.84 2.85 -1.67
N VAL A 32 2.69 2.37 -0.77
CA VAL A 32 3.18 3.13 0.40
C VAL A 32 3.97 4.36 -0.02
N ALA A 33 4.74 4.29 -1.12
CA ALA A 33 5.52 5.43 -1.60
C ALA A 33 4.60 6.55 -2.11
N LYS A 34 3.57 6.20 -2.90
CA LYS A 34 2.52 7.13 -3.30
C LYS A 34 1.75 7.67 -2.09
N GLY A 35 1.45 6.81 -1.12
CA GLY A 35 0.81 7.18 0.13
C GLY A 35 1.61 8.23 0.91
N LYS A 36 2.92 8.07 1.00
CA LYS A 36 3.84 9.05 1.61
C LYS A 36 3.82 10.40 0.90
N GLU A 37 3.84 10.40 -0.43
CA GLU A 37 3.77 11.62 -1.23
C GLU A 37 2.44 12.34 -1.00
N LEU A 38 1.32 11.63 -1.07
CA LEU A 38 -0.01 12.18 -0.82
C LEU A 38 -0.17 12.69 0.60
N PHE A 39 0.37 11.98 1.60
CA PHE A 39 0.38 12.42 2.98
C PHE A 39 1.16 13.74 3.15
N ASN A 40 2.36 13.81 2.60
CA ASN A 40 3.19 15.01 2.68
C ASN A 40 2.52 16.23 2.03
N THR A 41 1.82 16.03 0.92
CA THR A 41 1.15 17.10 0.19
C THR A 41 -0.13 17.57 0.88
N ASN A 42 -0.93 16.66 1.43
CA ASN A 42 -2.28 16.96 1.87
C ASN A 42 -2.46 16.97 3.40
N CYS A 43 -1.65 16.21 4.14
CA CYS A 43 -1.89 15.92 5.56
C CYS A 43 -0.82 16.50 6.49
N ALA A 44 0.46 16.54 6.05
CA ALA A 44 1.61 16.84 6.90
C ALA A 44 1.63 18.29 7.45
N ALA A 45 0.90 19.21 6.83
CA ALA A 45 0.76 20.58 7.34
C ALA A 45 0.08 20.63 8.72
N CYS A 46 -0.83 19.68 8.98
CA CYS A 46 -1.63 19.65 10.21
C CYS A 46 -1.43 18.36 11.04
N HIS A 47 -0.93 17.29 10.45
CA HIS A 47 -0.77 16.00 11.10
C HIS A 47 0.67 15.51 11.06
N LYS A 48 1.07 14.77 12.10
CA LYS A 48 2.30 13.97 12.12
C LYS A 48 1.93 12.50 12.23
N LEU A 49 2.82 11.61 11.85
CA LEU A 49 2.65 10.18 12.13
C LEU A 49 2.71 9.96 13.64
N ASP A 50 3.76 10.45 14.27
CA ASP A 50 3.99 10.30 15.70
C ASP A 50 3.89 11.65 16.40
N GLY A 51 3.10 11.69 17.46
CA GLY A 51 2.88 12.92 18.22
C GLY A 51 1.81 13.85 17.64
N LYS A 52 1.29 14.71 18.50
CA LYS A 52 0.24 15.68 18.17
C LYS A 52 0.85 16.91 17.48
N ALA A 53 0.16 17.40 16.45
CA ALA A 53 0.41 18.69 15.81
C ALA A 53 -0.85 19.56 15.96
N THR A 54 -1.29 20.27 14.93
CA THR A 54 -2.61 20.91 14.91
C THR A 54 -3.71 19.85 15.02
N GLY A 55 -3.58 18.78 14.24
CA GLY A 55 -4.42 17.58 14.34
C GLY A 55 -3.76 16.45 15.15
N PRO A 56 -4.49 15.35 15.39
CA PRO A 56 -3.95 14.17 16.08
C PRO A 56 -2.88 13.45 15.28
N ALA A 57 -2.10 12.61 15.96
CA ALA A 57 -1.18 11.67 15.34
C ALA A 57 -1.95 10.64 14.49
N LEU A 58 -1.40 10.32 13.31
CA LEU A 58 -2.05 9.42 12.36
C LEU A 58 -1.43 8.02 12.28
N ARG A 59 -0.42 7.71 13.12
CA ARG A 59 0.14 6.35 13.16
C ARG A 59 -0.96 5.33 13.46
N ASP A 60 -1.05 4.31 12.61
CA ASP A 60 -2.04 3.23 12.71
C ASP A 60 -3.51 3.71 12.79
N VAL A 61 -3.83 4.85 12.18
CA VAL A 61 -5.18 5.39 12.18
C VAL A 61 -6.20 4.41 11.57
N ALA A 62 -5.77 3.62 10.59
CA ALA A 62 -6.60 2.60 9.94
C ALA A 62 -7.04 1.47 10.89
N SER A 63 -6.31 1.23 12.00
CA SER A 63 -6.70 0.25 13.01
C SER A 63 -7.73 0.77 13.99
N LYS A 64 -7.95 2.10 14.05
CA LYS A 64 -8.82 2.76 15.05
C LYS A 64 -10.22 3.02 14.52
N TYR A 65 -10.37 3.13 13.22
CA TYR A 65 -11.61 3.52 12.57
C TYR A 65 -11.92 2.62 11.39
N ASP A 66 -13.21 2.44 11.12
CA ASP A 66 -13.67 1.72 9.92
C ASP A 66 -13.21 2.42 8.63
N LYS A 67 -12.82 1.64 7.64
CA LYS A 67 -12.27 2.13 6.38
C LYS A 67 -13.26 3.00 5.61
N GLU A 68 -14.51 2.58 5.52
CA GLU A 68 -15.55 3.33 4.82
C GLU A 68 -15.88 4.64 5.55
N TRP A 69 -15.79 4.63 6.88
CA TRP A 69 -15.92 5.85 7.67
C TRP A 69 -14.74 6.80 7.41
N LEU A 70 -13.51 6.30 7.33
CA LEU A 70 -12.32 7.10 7.02
C LEU A 70 -12.41 7.75 5.64
N TYR A 71 -12.97 7.08 4.64
CA TYR A 71 -13.20 7.68 3.32
C TYR A 71 -14.14 8.88 3.41
N LYS A 72 -15.24 8.77 4.13
CA LYS A 72 -16.20 9.88 4.32
C LYS A 72 -15.58 11.01 5.13
N TRP A 73 -14.86 10.67 6.21
CA TRP A 73 -14.19 11.63 7.06
C TRP A 73 -13.14 12.46 6.32
N ILE A 74 -12.26 11.82 5.59
CA ILE A 74 -11.17 12.49 4.86
C ILE A 74 -11.73 13.33 3.72
N LYS A 75 -12.71 12.81 2.98
CA LYS A 75 -13.31 13.55 1.87
C LYS A 75 -14.11 14.77 2.32
N ASN A 76 -14.85 14.67 3.42
CA ASN A 76 -15.61 15.80 3.96
C ASN A 76 -16.03 15.61 5.43
N SER A 77 -15.10 15.84 6.36
CA SER A 77 -15.37 15.74 7.79
C SER A 77 -16.48 16.69 8.27
N GLY A 78 -16.55 17.88 7.67
CA GLY A 78 -17.53 18.89 8.04
C GLY A 78 -18.97 18.43 7.76
N GLU A 79 -19.22 17.75 6.66
CA GLU A 79 -20.53 17.18 6.34
C GLU A 79 -20.87 16.04 7.28
N LEU A 80 -19.91 15.16 7.55
CA LEU A 80 -20.11 14.04 8.47
C LEU A 80 -20.44 14.49 9.90
N ILE A 81 -19.80 15.56 10.38
CA ILE A 81 -20.14 16.19 11.68
C ILE A 81 -21.56 16.77 11.64
N LYS A 82 -21.91 17.51 10.59
CA LYS A 82 -23.25 18.11 10.44
C LYS A 82 -24.37 17.07 10.34
N SER A 83 -24.08 15.90 9.81
CA SER A 83 -25.05 14.81 9.76
C SER A 83 -25.37 14.18 11.13
N GLY A 84 -24.61 14.54 12.15
CA GLY A 84 -24.77 14.00 13.51
C GLY A 84 -24.15 12.62 13.69
N ASP A 85 -23.21 12.22 12.81
CA ASP A 85 -22.44 10.98 13.01
C ASP A 85 -21.72 11.02 14.36
N ALA A 86 -22.06 10.10 15.26
CA ALA A 86 -21.61 10.13 16.64
C ALA A 86 -20.07 10.04 16.77
N GLN A 87 -19.42 9.28 15.90
CA GLN A 87 -17.97 9.14 15.89
C GLN A 87 -17.30 10.42 15.35
N ALA A 88 -17.88 11.05 14.32
CA ALA A 88 -17.38 12.30 13.78
C ALA A 88 -17.48 13.45 14.78
N VAL A 89 -18.62 13.58 15.44
CA VAL A 89 -18.82 14.58 16.52
C VAL A 89 -17.82 14.36 17.65
N LYS A 90 -17.65 13.11 18.11
CA LYS A 90 -16.70 12.76 19.15
C LYS A 90 -15.27 13.14 18.77
N VAL A 91 -14.80 12.73 17.59
CA VAL A 91 -13.44 13.04 17.10
C VAL A 91 -13.22 14.56 17.01
N PHE A 92 -14.22 15.29 16.54
CA PHE A 92 -14.15 16.75 16.43
C PHE A 92 -14.03 17.41 17.81
N GLU A 93 -14.82 16.98 18.79
CA GLU A 93 -14.79 17.51 20.17
C GLU A 93 -13.45 17.20 20.88
N GLU A 94 -12.96 15.96 20.76
CA GLU A 94 -11.68 15.52 21.33
C GLU A 94 -10.48 16.29 20.76
N ASN A 95 -10.62 16.85 19.55
CA ASN A 95 -9.60 17.66 18.91
C ASN A 95 -9.88 19.17 18.93
N ASN A 96 -10.48 19.63 20.03
CA ASN A 96 -10.74 21.05 20.32
C ASN A 96 -11.64 21.75 19.27
N LYS A 97 -12.48 21.01 18.59
CA LYS A 97 -13.39 21.50 17.53
C LYS A 97 -12.65 22.23 16.40
N VAL A 98 -11.39 21.82 16.14
CA VAL A 98 -10.63 22.31 15.00
C VAL A 98 -11.14 21.60 13.74
N PRO A 99 -11.66 22.36 12.75
CA PRO A 99 -12.17 21.75 11.53
C PRO A 99 -11.02 21.22 10.68
N MET A 100 -11.18 20.01 10.15
CA MET A 100 -10.27 19.43 9.16
C MET A 100 -10.67 19.90 7.75
N THR A 101 -9.69 20.23 6.92
CA THR A 101 -9.89 20.52 5.50
C THR A 101 -10.49 19.31 4.78
N ALA A 102 -11.46 19.54 3.90
CA ALA A 102 -12.04 18.51 3.06
C ALA A 102 -11.14 18.20 1.85
N PHE A 103 -11.02 16.92 1.49
CA PHE A 103 -10.23 16.44 0.36
C PHE A 103 -11.10 15.61 -0.62
N PRO A 104 -12.14 16.21 -1.24
CA PRO A 104 -13.05 15.49 -2.13
C PRO A 104 -12.38 14.94 -3.40
N GLN A 105 -11.21 15.48 -3.76
CA GLN A 105 -10.43 15.07 -4.93
C GLN A 105 -9.69 13.74 -4.72
N LEU A 106 -9.47 13.29 -3.48
CA LEU A 106 -8.81 12.04 -3.21
C LEU A 106 -9.73 10.86 -3.54
N SER A 107 -9.25 9.94 -4.38
CA SER A 107 -9.93 8.67 -4.61
C SER A 107 -9.84 7.77 -3.37
N ASN A 108 -10.67 6.73 -3.31
CA ASN A 108 -10.54 5.73 -2.23
C ASN A 108 -9.19 5.04 -2.27
N GLU A 109 -8.63 4.80 -3.47
CA GLU A 109 -7.30 4.24 -3.65
C GLU A 109 -6.20 5.18 -3.11
N ASP A 110 -6.29 6.48 -3.35
CA ASP A 110 -5.34 7.45 -2.79
C ASP A 110 -5.39 7.45 -1.26
N ILE A 111 -6.59 7.37 -0.70
CA ILE A 111 -6.78 7.27 0.75
C ILE A 111 -6.20 5.94 1.27
N ASP A 112 -6.41 4.82 0.57
CA ASP A 112 -5.83 3.53 0.93
C ASP A 112 -4.30 3.57 0.95
N ASN A 113 -3.69 4.21 -0.02
CA ASN A 113 -2.25 4.39 -0.06
C ASN A 113 -1.76 5.26 1.11
N ILE A 114 -2.46 6.35 1.44
CA ILE A 114 -2.18 7.17 2.61
C ILE A 114 -2.28 6.34 3.89
N LEU A 115 -3.35 5.56 4.06
CA LEU A 115 -3.56 4.72 5.24
C LEU A 115 -2.47 3.64 5.37
N ALA A 116 -2.05 3.05 4.25
CA ALA A 116 -0.92 2.11 4.25
C ALA A 116 0.37 2.78 4.73
N TYR A 117 0.66 3.99 4.26
CA TYR A 117 1.81 4.76 4.76
C TYR A 117 1.70 5.08 6.26
N THR A 118 0.52 5.42 6.76
CA THR A 118 0.34 5.68 8.20
C THR A 118 0.50 4.43 9.07
N SER A 119 0.39 3.24 8.48
CA SER A 119 0.56 1.95 9.14
C SER A 119 1.99 1.41 9.09
N GLU A 120 2.91 2.11 8.39
CA GLU A 120 4.31 1.73 8.38
C GLU A 120 4.91 1.82 9.80
N PRO A 121 5.73 0.85 10.22
CA PRO A 121 6.41 0.92 11.50
C PRO A 121 7.22 2.22 11.65
N ALA A 122 7.25 2.78 12.85
CA ALA A 122 8.14 3.91 13.09
C ALA A 122 9.59 3.50 12.74
N PRO A 123 10.36 4.37 12.07
CA PRO A 123 11.79 4.09 11.86
C PRO A 123 12.42 3.72 13.20
N ALA A 124 13.12 2.59 13.25
CA ALA A 124 13.87 2.23 14.44
C ALA A 124 14.76 3.42 14.81
N ALA A 125 14.61 3.93 16.04
CA ALA A 125 15.50 4.99 16.50
C ALA A 125 16.93 4.52 16.26
N PRO A 126 17.82 5.36 15.67
CA PRO A 126 19.22 4.99 15.53
C PRO A 126 19.71 4.54 16.89
N ALA A 127 20.22 3.31 16.97
CA ALA A 127 20.85 2.84 18.20
C ALA A 127 21.85 3.91 18.62
N ALA A 128 21.64 4.52 19.77
CA ALA A 128 22.50 5.59 20.27
C ALA A 128 23.92 5.03 20.35
N VAL A 129 24.75 5.39 19.37
CA VAL A 129 26.19 5.14 19.44
C VAL A 129 26.72 6.22 20.38
N PRO A 130 27.23 5.88 21.56
CA PRO A 130 27.78 6.88 22.46
C PRO A 130 29.01 7.55 21.80
N GLY A 131 28.86 8.84 21.42
CA GLY A 131 29.99 9.65 21.04
C GLY A 131 30.04 10.18 19.59
N ALA A 132 28.99 10.11 18.78
CA ALA A 132 29.00 10.75 17.47
C ALA A 132 28.31 12.13 17.51
N PRO A 133 28.93 13.20 16.95
CA PRO A 133 28.31 14.52 16.88
C PRO A 133 27.07 14.47 15.94
N VAL A 134 25.95 15.01 16.40
CA VAL A 134 24.72 15.19 15.61
C VAL A 134 24.97 16.21 14.51
N VAL A 135 25.27 15.77 13.31
CA VAL A 135 25.14 16.57 12.11
C VAL A 135 23.70 16.44 11.62
N ALA A 136 22.99 17.56 11.69
CA ALA A 136 21.71 17.71 10.99
C ALA A 136 21.98 17.61 9.48
N GLY A 137 21.74 16.42 8.93
CA GLY A 137 21.89 16.16 7.50
C GLY A 137 20.53 15.97 6.86
N ASP A 138 20.28 16.75 5.82
CA ASP A 138 19.13 16.65 4.93
C ASP A 138 18.86 15.22 4.51
N ALA A 139 17.59 14.83 4.61
CA ALA A 139 17.11 13.54 4.13
C ALA A 139 17.27 13.48 2.61
N ALA A 140 18.38 12.90 2.15
CA ALA A 140 18.53 12.50 0.77
C ALA A 140 17.43 11.46 0.44
N ALA A 141 16.68 11.76 -0.61
CA ALA A 141 15.70 10.84 -1.17
C ALA A 141 16.39 9.54 -1.58
N ASP A 142 16.19 8.49 -0.79
CA ASP A 142 16.57 7.15 -1.19
C ASP A 142 15.60 6.67 -2.27
N SER A 143 16.03 6.77 -3.52
CA SER A 143 15.38 6.17 -4.69
C SER A 143 15.72 4.67 -4.77
N GLY A 144 15.71 3.99 -3.65
CA GLY A 144 15.92 2.54 -3.57
C GLY A 144 14.75 1.80 -4.22
N VAL A 145 15.04 1.07 -5.29
CA VAL A 145 14.09 0.13 -5.90
C VAL A 145 13.64 -0.84 -4.80
N SER A 146 12.35 -0.84 -4.48
CA SER A 146 11.83 -1.63 -3.37
C SER A 146 12.20 -3.11 -3.56
N ASN A 147 12.57 -3.81 -2.49
CA ASN A 147 12.91 -5.23 -2.51
C ASN A 147 11.83 -6.09 -3.18
N ASN A 148 10.57 -5.67 -3.10
CA ASN A 148 9.45 -6.34 -3.76
C ASN A 148 9.51 -6.22 -5.28
N VAL A 149 9.99 -5.11 -5.83
CA VAL A 149 10.20 -4.94 -7.27
C VAL A 149 11.36 -5.81 -7.73
N ILE A 150 12.46 -5.86 -6.98
CA ILE A 150 13.62 -6.71 -7.28
C ILE A 150 13.21 -8.19 -7.25
N LEU A 151 12.50 -8.63 -6.22
CA LEU A 151 11.99 -10.00 -6.10
C LEU A 151 10.99 -10.33 -7.20
N GLY A 152 10.12 -9.39 -7.59
CA GLY A 152 9.17 -9.56 -8.69
C GLY A 152 9.86 -9.74 -10.03
N VAL A 153 10.84 -8.90 -10.35
CA VAL A 153 11.63 -9.01 -11.59
C VAL A 153 12.43 -10.31 -11.62
N LEU A 154 13.05 -10.68 -10.50
CA LEU A 154 13.82 -11.93 -10.39
C LEU A 154 12.93 -13.16 -10.60
N SER A 155 11.74 -13.18 -10.02
CA SER A 155 10.74 -14.24 -10.20
C SER A 155 10.29 -14.36 -11.66
N LEU A 156 10.07 -13.23 -12.31
CA LEU A 156 9.64 -13.17 -13.73
C LEU A 156 10.74 -13.69 -14.66
N VAL A 157 12.00 -13.33 -14.43
CA VAL A 157 13.16 -13.82 -15.18
C VAL A 157 13.34 -15.34 -14.98
N MET A 158 13.24 -15.84 -13.75
CA MET A 158 13.31 -17.27 -13.46
C MET A 158 12.21 -18.05 -14.15
N MET A 159 10.97 -17.54 -14.16
CA MET A 159 9.85 -18.17 -14.85
C MET A 159 10.06 -18.21 -16.36
N MET A 160 10.59 -17.14 -16.95
CA MET A 160 10.94 -17.08 -18.38
C MET A 160 12.02 -18.12 -18.74
N LEU A 161 13.04 -18.27 -17.90
CA LEU A 161 14.10 -19.26 -18.09
C LEU A 161 13.57 -20.70 -18.04
N VAL A 162 12.70 -21.00 -17.08
CA VAL A 162 12.06 -22.33 -16.97
C VAL A 162 11.21 -22.63 -18.20
N VAL A 163 10.41 -21.67 -18.68
CA VAL A 163 9.61 -21.84 -19.90
C VAL A 163 10.51 -22.05 -21.12
N MET A 164 11.60 -21.29 -21.23
CA MET A 164 12.54 -21.43 -22.36
C MET A 164 13.24 -22.78 -22.35
N LEU A 165 13.70 -23.26 -21.18
CA LEU A 165 14.28 -24.60 -21.02
C LEU A 165 13.28 -25.69 -21.39
N PHE A 166 12.01 -25.53 -20.99
CA PHE A 166 10.95 -26.50 -21.32
C PHE A 166 10.70 -26.53 -22.85
N LEU A 167 10.64 -25.37 -23.49
CA LEU A 167 10.46 -25.29 -24.96
C LEU A 167 11.64 -25.90 -25.70
N VAL A 168 12.87 -25.62 -25.28
CA VAL A 168 14.09 -26.22 -25.88
C VAL A 168 14.10 -27.73 -25.72
N ASN A 169 13.80 -28.23 -24.51
CA ASN A 169 13.72 -29.66 -24.28
C ASN A 169 12.64 -30.35 -25.13
N ASN A 170 11.50 -29.66 -25.33
CA ASN A 170 10.40 -30.20 -26.14
C ASN A 170 10.69 -30.11 -27.67
N MET A 171 11.65 -29.29 -28.09
CA MET A 171 12.10 -29.23 -29.48
C MET A 171 13.21 -30.28 -29.79
N LEU A 172 13.93 -30.74 -28.76
CA LEU A 172 15.02 -31.69 -28.88
C LEU A 172 14.55 -33.16 -28.76
N THR A 173 13.32 -33.38 -28.26
CA THR A 173 12.65 -34.70 -28.18
C THR A 173 11.60 -34.83 -29.28
#